data_71d89382fc86976d2c1c79389533b469
#
_entry.id   71d89382fc86976d2c1c79389533b469
#
_cell.length_a   1.000
_cell.length_b   1.000
_cell.length_c   1.000
_cell.angle_alpha   90.00
_cell.angle_beta   90.00
_cell.angle_gamma   90.00
#
_symmetry.space_group_name_H-M   'P 1'
#
loop_
_entity.id
_entity.type
_entity.pdbx_description
1 polymer ?
#
loop_
_entity_poly.entity_id
_entity_poly.type
_entity_poly.pdbx_seq_one_letter_code
_entity_poly.pdbx_strand_id
1 'polypeptide(L)'
;VSDYLCDMSTTDHISADRLIRTWVACGLTHAVVSPGSRNAPLVLALASHPSLEIVVALDERSAAHVALGMGLQSGRPAVVVSTSGTAAVNHGPAIAEAFYQEVPLISVTADRPSEKRDWGLGQSAMQNGLFEAHTRWSCEVPEHQNDMNTLDEIARTAWRKSQRGPVHINLSLDEPLYGKSKIEVPVLA
;
A
#
# COMPACT_ATOMS: atom_id res chain seq x y z
N VAL A 1 -6.31 33.56 -14.83
CA VAL A 1 -5.58 32.28 -14.90
C VAL A 1 -5.08 31.96 -13.51
N SER A 2 -5.93 31.65 -12.60
CA SER A 2 -5.60 31.20 -11.25
C SER A 2 -6.90 30.72 -10.69
N ASP A 3 -7.01 29.49 -10.30
CA ASP A 3 -8.02 28.90 -9.40
C ASP A 3 -8.44 27.46 -9.80
N TYR A 4 -7.48 26.73 -10.40
CA TYR A 4 -7.49 25.27 -10.28
C TYR A 4 -6.37 24.84 -9.33
N LEU A 5 -6.41 25.36 -8.10
CA LEU A 5 -5.85 24.64 -6.97
C LEU A 5 -6.77 23.42 -6.81
N CYS A 6 -6.38 22.33 -7.45
CA CYS A 6 -6.94 21.02 -7.17
C CYS A 6 -7.06 20.90 -5.64
N ASP A 7 -8.25 20.61 -5.16
CA ASP A 7 -8.47 20.36 -3.74
C ASP A 7 -7.59 19.15 -3.36
N MET A 8 -6.36 19.44 -2.94
CA MET A 8 -5.35 18.43 -2.60
C MET A 8 -5.69 17.86 -1.22
N SER A 9 -6.87 17.26 -1.13
CA SER A 9 -7.27 16.49 0.02
C SER A 9 -6.77 15.06 -0.13
N THR A 10 -6.18 14.55 0.94
CA THR A 10 -5.80 13.14 1.08
C THR A 10 -6.68 12.48 2.14
N THR A 11 -6.38 11.24 2.52
CA THR A 11 -6.99 10.58 3.67
C THR A 11 -6.57 11.25 4.99
N ASP A 12 -7.41 11.16 6.02
CA ASP A 12 -7.08 11.52 7.40
C ASP A 12 -6.29 10.43 8.16
N HIS A 13 -6.13 9.25 7.55
CA HIS A 13 -5.27 8.19 8.07
C HIS A 13 -3.79 8.51 7.82
N ILE A 14 -3.11 9.00 8.85
CA ILE A 14 -1.71 9.46 8.78
C ILE A 14 -0.79 8.38 8.24
N SER A 15 -0.96 7.12 8.67
CA SER A 15 -0.13 6.01 8.22
C SER A 15 -0.26 5.74 6.71
N ALA A 16 -1.48 5.72 6.18
CA ALA A 16 -1.72 5.52 4.75
C ALA A 16 -1.16 6.69 3.91
N ASP A 17 -1.46 7.93 4.31
CA ASP A 17 -0.96 9.13 3.65
C ASP A 17 0.58 9.15 3.63
N ARG A 18 1.21 8.93 4.79
CA ARG A 18 2.65 9.07 4.93
C ARG A 18 3.43 8.02 4.13
N LEU A 19 2.97 6.76 4.12
CA LEU A 19 3.59 5.71 3.31
C LEU A 19 3.56 6.08 1.82
N ILE A 20 2.40 6.45 1.30
CA ILE A 20 2.24 6.78 -0.14
C ILE A 20 3.07 8.00 -0.52
N ARG A 21 3.02 9.07 0.26
CA ARG A 21 3.79 10.29 0.00
C ARG A 21 5.30 10.04 -0.01
N THR A 22 5.77 9.24 0.93
CA THR A 22 7.20 8.89 0.99
C THR A 22 7.61 8.07 -0.23
N TRP A 23 6.78 7.13 -0.70
CA TRP A 23 7.08 6.39 -1.93
C TRP A 23 7.02 7.26 -3.18
N VAL A 24 6.08 8.19 -3.26
CA VAL A 24 6.04 9.16 -4.37
C VAL A 24 7.32 10.02 -4.37
N ALA A 25 7.77 10.49 -3.22
CA ALA A 25 9.05 11.21 -3.10
C ALA A 25 10.25 10.35 -3.47
N CYS A 26 10.19 9.03 -3.24
CA CYS A 26 11.20 8.06 -3.67
C CYS A 26 11.14 7.70 -5.17
N GLY A 27 10.11 8.14 -5.89
CA GLY A 27 9.96 7.91 -7.34
C GLY A 27 8.95 6.84 -7.72
N LEU A 28 7.95 6.55 -6.87
CA LEU A 28 6.81 5.72 -7.24
C LEU A 28 6.03 6.38 -8.39
N THR A 29 5.74 5.59 -9.42
CA THR A 29 4.99 6.04 -10.61
C THR A 29 3.74 5.22 -10.89
N HIS A 30 3.67 3.98 -10.40
CA HIS A 30 2.59 3.06 -10.75
C HIS A 30 1.99 2.41 -9.50
N ALA A 31 0.67 2.37 -9.44
CA ALA A 31 -0.07 1.65 -8.43
C ALA A 31 -1.24 0.87 -9.03
N VAL A 32 -1.51 -0.31 -8.49
CA VAL A 32 -2.67 -1.13 -8.85
C VAL A 32 -3.53 -1.33 -7.63
N VAL A 33 -4.82 -1.10 -7.76
CA VAL A 33 -5.76 -1.12 -6.65
C VAL A 33 -6.90 -2.09 -6.93
N SER A 34 -7.11 -3.04 -6.02
CA SER A 34 -8.36 -3.77 -5.92
C SER A 34 -9.24 -3.10 -4.86
N PRO A 35 -10.36 -2.45 -5.27
CA PRO A 35 -11.13 -1.60 -4.37
C PRO A 35 -11.87 -2.41 -3.31
N GLY A 36 -11.90 -1.88 -2.09
CA GLY A 36 -12.65 -2.41 -0.97
C GLY A 36 -12.76 -1.36 0.14
N SER A 37 -13.63 -1.57 1.11
CA SER A 37 -13.86 -0.57 2.16
C SER A 37 -12.62 -0.35 3.02
N ARG A 38 -11.95 -1.45 3.47
CA ARG A 38 -10.83 -1.34 4.40
C ARG A 38 -9.61 -0.62 3.80
N ASN A 39 -9.37 -0.74 2.50
CA ASN A 39 -8.27 -0.04 1.85
C ASN A 39 -8.62 1.36 1.32
N ALA A 40 -9.82 1.88 1.60
CA ALA A 40 -10.22 3.21 1.15
C ALA A 40 -9.21 4.32 1.52
N PRO A 41 -8.62 4.35 2.74
CA PRO A 41 -7.59 5.33 3.07
C PRO A 41 -6.37 5.28 2.12
N LEU A 42 -5.91 4.08 1.76
CA LEU A 42 -4.80 3.91 0.81
C LEU A 42 -5.18 4.39 -0.59
N VAL A 43 -6.42 4.11 -1.03
CA VAL A 43 -6.94 4.58 -2.33
C VAL A 43 -7.02 6.09 -2.37
N LEU A 44 -7.52 6.73 -1.31
CA LEU A 44 -7.59 8.19 -1.19
C LEU A 44 -6.18 8.81 -1.20
N ALA A 45 -5.23 8.23 -0.48
CA ALA A 45 -3.84 8.67 -0.48
C ALA A 45 -3.22 8.57 -1.88
N LEU A 46 -3.37 7.44 -2.57
CA LEU A 46 -2.87 7.27 -3.94
C LEU A 46 -3.51 8.29 -4.90
N ALA A 47 -4.83 8.45 -4.84
CA ALA A 47 -5.57 9.33 -5.73
C ALA A 47 -5.25 10.83 -5.53
N SER A 48 -4.69 11.21 -4.37
CA SER A 48 -4.23 12.58 -4.11
C SER A 48 -2.95 12.97 -4.87
N HIS A 49 -2.30 12.02 -5.55
CA HIS A 49 -1.08 12.26 -6.31
C HIS A 49 -1.30 12.16 -7.83
N PRO A 50 -1.50 13.28 -8.54
CA PRO A 50 -1.80 13.27 -9.98
C PRO A 50 -0.66 12.73 -10.86
N SER A 51 0.55 12.61 -10.29
CA SER A 51 1.71 12.02 -10.99
C SER A 51 1.70 10.48 -11.02
N LEU A 52 0.81 9.84 -10.25
CA LEU A 52 0.71 8.39 -10.23
C LEU A 52 -0.22 7.88 -11.33
N GLU A 53 0.23 6.87 -12.04
CA GLU A 53 -0.62 6.06 -12.89
C GLU A 53 -1.28 4.97 -12.02
N ILE A 54 -2.59 5.08 -11.84
CA ILE A 54 -3.36 4.15 -11.00
C ILE A 54 -4.24 3.29 -11.89
N VAL A 55 -4.04 1.97 -11.81
CA VAL A 55 -4.89 0.98 -12.48
C VAL A 55 -5.81 0.32 -11.46
N VAL A 56 -7.10 0.28 -11.77
CA VAL A 56 -8.09 -0.44 -10.96
C VAL A 56 -8.33 -1.81 -11.57
N ALA A 57 -8.12 -2.86 -10.78
CA ALA A 57 -8.38 -4.25 -11.15
C ALA A 57 -9.21 -4.92 -10.06
N LEU A 58 -10.37 -5.47 -10.42
CA LEU A 58 -11.32 -6.02 -9.43
C LEU A 58 -10.85 -7.33 -8.82
N ASP A 59 -10.12 -8.14 -9.59
CA ASP A 59 -9.54 -9.42 -9.11
C ASP A 59 -8.13 -9.15 -8.56
N GLU A 60 -7.92 -9.46 -7.28
CA GLU A 60 -6.67 -9.14 -6.58
C GLU A 60 -5.47 -9.94 -7.12
N ARG A 61 -5.68 -11.16 -7.59
CA ARG A 61 -4.62 -11.95 -8.21
C ARG A 61 -4.18 -11.30 -9.52
N SER A 62 -5.13 -10.87 -10.33
CA SER A 62 -4.86 -10.13 -11.57
C SER A 62 -4.18 -8.80 -11.27
N ALA A 63 -4.65 -8.05 -10.27
CA ALA A 63 -4.05 -6.79 -9.81
C ALA A 63 -2.57 -6.97 -9.46
N ALA A 64 -2.26 -8.00 -8.69
CA ALA A 64 -0.88 -8.28 -8.27
C ALA A 64 0.01 -8.65 -9.46
N HIS A 65 -0.49 -9.40 -10.45
CA HIS A 65 0.27 -9.70 -11.67
C HIS A 65 0.43 -8.48 -12.59
N VAL A 66 -0.55 -7.59 -12.64
CA VAL A 66 -0.41 -6.31 -13.36
C VAL A 66 0.70 -5.47 -12.71
N ALA A 67 0.70 -5.34 -11.39
CA ALA A 67 1.76 -4.62 -10.66
C ALA A 67 3.14 -5.28 -10.86
N LEU A 68 3.21 -6.62 -10.85
CA LEU A 68 4.42 -7.38 -11.19
C LEU A 68 4.93 -7.01 -12.58
N GLY A 69 4.05 -6.98 -13.59
CA GLY A 69 4.39 -6.58 -14.96
C GLY A 69 4.89 -5.14 -15.03
N MET A 70 4.29 -4.21 -14.30
CA MET A 70 4.72 -2.82 -14.21
C MET A 70 6.10 -2.70 -13.56
N GLY A 71 6.35 -3.44 -12.49
CA GLY A 71 7.66 -3.49 -11.84
C GLY A 71 8.74 -4.06 -12.76
N LEU A 72 8.42 -5.13 -13.47
CA LEU A 72 9.31 -5.75 -14.44
C LEU A 72 9.66 -4.80 -15.60
N GLN A 73 8.65 -4.14 -16.16
CA GLN A 73 8.82 -3.23 -17.31
C GLN A 73 9.57 -1.95 -16.94
N SER A 74 9.27 -1.37 -15.77
CA SER A 74 9.86 -0.09 -15.36
C SER A 74 11.21 -0.24 -14.66
N GLY A 75 11.53 -1.41 -14.13
CA GLY A 75 12.67 -1.64 -13.25
C GLY A 75 12.55 -0.90 -11.90
N ARG A 76 11.36 -0.45 -11.54
CA ARG A 76 11.06 0.29 -10.30
C ARG A 76 9.91 -0.38 -9.55
N PRO A 77 9.84 -0.24 -8.21
CA PRO A 77 8.72 -0.80 -7.48
C PRO A 77 7.38 -0.26 -7.95
N ALA A 78 6.46 -1.16 -8.29
CA ALA A 78 5.04 -0.85 -8.40
C ALA A 78 4.36 -1.24 -7.09
N VAL A 79 3.30 -0.52 -6.73
CA VAL A 79 2.50 -0.79 -5.53
C VAL A 79 1.23 -1.53 -5.92
N VAL A 80 0.89 -2.61 -5.20
CA VAL A 80 -0.43 -3.25 -5.29
C VAL A 80 -1.13 -3.17 -3.94
N VAL A 81 -2.41 -2.79 -3.96
CA VAL A 81 -3.21 -2.57 -2.76
C VAL A 81 -4.49 -3.39 -2.81
N SER A 82 -4.76 -4.13 -1.74
CA SER A 82 -6.03 -4.84 -1.54
C SER A 82 -6.66 -4.58 -0.16
N THR A 83 -7.94 -4.92 -0.07
CA THR A 83 -8.66 -4.94 1.21
C THR A 83 -8.26 -6.14 2.07
N SER A 84 -8.89 -6.31 3.22
CA SER A 84 -8.58 -7.38 4.19
C SER A 84 -9.13 -8.76 3.79
N GLY A 85 -8.67 -9.78 4.49
CA GLY A 85 -9.16 -11.13 4.36
C GLY A 85 -8.54 -11.90 3.20
N THR A 86 -9.33 -12.72 2.52
CA THR A 86 -8.86 -13.55 1.40
C THR A 86 -8.39 -12.73 0.19
N ALA A 87 -8.80 -11.47 0.07
CA ALA A 87 -8.27 -10.52 -0.91
C ALA A 87 -6.74 -10.44 -0.81
N ALA A 88 -6.21 -10.30 0.40
CA ALA A 88 -4.78 -10.26 0.65
C ALA A 88 -4.06 -11.53 0.15
N VAL A 89 -4.64 -12.70 0.41
CA VAL A 89 -4.05 -14.00 0.04
C VAL A 89 -3.83 -14.11 -1.48
N ASN A 90 -4.67 -13.49 -2.28
CA ASN A 90 -4.59 -13.52 -3.73
C ASN A 90 -3.33 -12.85 -4.32
N HIS A 91 -2.60 -12.03 -3.56
CA HIS A 91 -1.31 -11.49 -3.99
C HIS A 91 -0.20 -12.56 -4.04
N GLY A 92 -0.38 -13.68 -3.34
CA GLY A 92 0.65 -14.71 -3.15
C GLY A 92 1.34 -15.20 -4.43
N PRO A 93 0.62 -15.59 -5.49
CA PRO A 93 1.24 -16.07 -6.72
C PRO A 93 2.18 -15.04 -7.37
N ALA A 94 1.76 -13.77 -7.44
CA ALA A 94 2.58 -12.70 -8.01
C ALA A 94 3.78 -12.35 -7.11
N ILE A 95 3.60 -12.39 -5.78
CA ILE A 95 4.69 -12.18 -4.82
C ILE A 95 5.74 -13.29 -4.94
N ALA A 96 5.32 -14.57 -5.04
CA ALA A 96 6.24 -15.67 -5.23
C ALA A 96 7.04 -15.51 -6.54
N GLU A 97 6.39 -15.16 -7.64
CA GLU A 97 7.04 -14.90 -8.92
C GLU A 97 8.03 -13.73 -8.82
N ALA A 98 7.60 -12.59 -8.22
CA ALA A 98 8.45 -11.43 -7.99
C ALA A 98 9.70 -11.77 -7.15
N PHE A 99 9.55 -12.67 -6.18
CA PHE A 99 10.65 -13.08 -5.30
C PHE A 99 11.75 -13.83 -6.07
N TYR A 100 11.38 -14.82 -6.88
CA TYR A 100 12.33 -15.63 -7.62
C TYR A 100 12.94 -14.88 -8.82
N GLN A 101 12.18 -13.97 -9.42
CA GLN A 101 12.66 -13.15 -10.53
C GLN A 101 13.27 -11.81 -10.11
N GLU A 102 13.33 -11.54 -8.81
CA GLU A 102 13.86 -10.28 -8.24
C GLU A 102 13.17 -9.02 -8.77
N VAL A 103 11.86 -9.12 -9.12
CA VAL A 103 11.09 -8.01 -9.66
C VAL A 103 10.69 -7.04 -8.54
N PRO A 104 10.92 -5.74 -8.71
CA PRO A 104 10.52 -4.72 -7.76
C PRO A 104 9.00 -4.66 -7.55
N LEU A 105 8.53 -4.91 -6.31
CA LEU A 105 7.10 -4.93 -5.97
C LEU A 105 6.86 -4.57 -4.51
N ILE A 106 5.87 -3.72 -4.25
CA ILE A 106 5.38 -3.42 -2.89
C ILE A 106 3.93 -3.89 -2.81
N SER A 107 3.67 -4.90 -2.00
CA SER A 107 2.32 -5.36 -1.68
C SER A 107 1.86 -4.71 -0.38
N VAL A 108 0.72 -4.03 -0.42
CA VAL A 108 0.08 -3.43 0.76
C VAL A 108 -1.29 -4.07 0.95
N THR A 109 -1.47 -4.70 2.10
CA THR A 109 -2.75 -5.30 2.48
C THR A 109 -3.35 -4.50 3.63
N ALA A 110 -4.54 -3.95 3.41
CA ALA A 110 -5.28 -3.31 4.49
C ALA A 110 -5.82 -4.37 5.45
N ASP A 111 -5.75 -4.11 6.73
CA ASP A 111 -6.22 -5.04 7.76
C ASP A 111 -7.07 -4.33 8.82
N ARG A 112 -7.75 -5.11 9.63
CA ARG A 112 -8.41 -4.61 10.84
C ARG A 112 -7.39 -4.34 11.94
N PRO A 113 -7.73 -3.48 12.92
CA PRO A 113 -7.01 -3.40 14.17
C PRO A 113 -6.77 -4.79 14.79
N SER A 114 -5.60 -4.97 15.38
CA SER A 114 -5.16 -6.27 15.91
C SER A 114 -6.17 -6.88 16.88
N GLU A 115 -6.79 -6.07 17.73
CA GLU A 115 -7.80 -6.44 18.71
C GLU A 115 -9.13 -6.93 18.11
N LYS A 116 -9.40 -6.58 16.83
CA LYS A 116 -10.65 -6.93 16.14
C LYS A 116 -10.52 -8.16 15.22
N ARG A 117 -9.34 -8.73 15.08
CA ARG A 117 -9.07 -9.81 14.10
C ARG A 117 -9.69 -11.15 14.50
N ASP A 118 -9.71 -11.44 15.80
CA ASP A 118 -10.18 -12.73 16.34
C ASP A 118 -11.69 -12.77 16.65
N TRP A 119 -12.42 -11.74 16.25
CA TRP A 119 -13.87 -11.67 16.55
C TRP A 119 -14.75 -12.49 15.62
N GLY A 120 -14.18 -13.31 14.73
CA GLY A 120 -14.95 -14.09 13.76
C GLY A 120 -15.67 -13.25 12.71
N LEU A 121 -15.25 -12.01 12.54
CA LEU A 121 -15.81 -11.09 11.54
C LEU A 121 -15.49 -11.59 10.12
N GLY A 122 -16.42 -11.41 9.20
CA GLY A 122 -16.19 -11.70 7.78
C GLY A 122 -14.98 -10.93 7.22
N GLN A 123 -14.34 -11.46 6.19
CA GLN A 123 -13.12 -10.92 5.57
C GLN A 123 -11.94 -10.78 6.56
N SER A 124 -11.78 -11.74 7.45
CA SER A 124 -10.62 -11.84 8.34
C SER A 124 -9.72 -12.98 7.87
N ALA A 125 -8.41 -12.73 7.87
CA ALA A 125 -7.36 -13.72 7.63
C ALA A 125 -6.13 -13.34 8.45
N MET A 126 -5.23 -14.29 8.67
CA MET A 126 -3.94 -13.98 9.28
C MET A 126 -3.05 -13.34 8.23
N GLN A 127 -2.97 -12.00 8.23
CA GLN A 127 -2.27 -11.22 7.21
C GLN A 127 -0.84 -10.86 7.61
N ASN A 128 -0.58 -10.71 8.91
CA ASN A 128 0.78 -10.47 9.39
C ASN A 128 1.66 -11.69 9.09
N GLY A 129 2.78 -11.47 8.42
CA GLY A 129 3.69 -12.54 7.99
C GLY A 129 3.17 -13.41 6.83
N LEU A 130 2.03 -13.09 6.23
CA LEU A 130 1.35 -13.89 5.20
C LEU A 130 2.27 -14.33 4.05
N PHE A 131 3.23 -13.49 3.68
CA PHE A 131 4.14 -13.73 2.56
C PHE A 131 5.61 -13.83 2.99
N GLU A 132 5.89 -14.10 4.27
CA GLU A 132 7.24 -14.05 4.82
C GLU A 132 8.26 -14.91 4.06
N ALA A 133 7.84 -16.09 3.60
CA ALA A 133 8.71 -16.98 2.83
C ALA A 133 9.10 -16.44 1.44
N HIS A 134 8.36 -15.49 0.90
CA HIS A 134 8.51 -14.96 -0.46
C HIS A 134 8.60 -13.43 -0.50
N THR A 135 9.09 -12.80 0.56
CA THR A 135 9.36 -11.35 0.58
C THR A 135 10.78 -11.05 1.04
N ARG A 136 11.34 -9.95 0.54
CA ARG A 136 12.65 -9.44 0.98
C ARG A 136 12.57 -8.75 2.34
N TRP A 137 11.37 -8.34 2.71
CA TRP A 137 11.06 -7.71 3.97
C TRP A 137 9.54 -7.62 4.14
N SER A 138 9.07 -7.75 5.36
CA SER A 138 7.67 -7.55 5.72
C SER A 138 7.56 -6.72 7.00
N CYS A 139 6.47 -5.99 7.14
CA CYS A 139 6.19 -5.19 8.32
C CYS A 139 4.69 -5.09 8.55
N GLU A 140 4.30 -5.12 9.81
CA GLU A 140 2.98 -4.71 10.24
C GLU A 140 3.03 -3.26 10.73
N VAL A 141 2.10 -2.44 10.24
CA VAL A 141 1.89 -1.08 10.71
C VAL A 141 0.58 -1.04 11.49
N PRO A 142 0.64 -0.89 12.82
CA PRO A 142 -0.56 -0.87 13.65
C PRO A 142 -1.38 0.41 13.43
N GLU A 143 -2.68 0.37 13.75
CA GLU A 143 -3.64 1.45 13.55
C GLU A 143 -3.30 2.76 14.28
N HIS A 144 -2.58 2.66 15.39
CA HIS A 144 -2.18 3.82 16.21
C HIS A 144 -0.79 4.35 15.89
N GLN A 145 -0.14 3.85 14.83
CA GLN A 145 1.16 4.35 14.42
C GLN A 145 1.02 5.71 13.73
N ASN A 146 1.24 6.77 14.48
CA ASN A 146 1.12 8.16 14.02
C ASN A 146 2.45 8.92 14.08
N ASP A 147 3.54 8.30 14.53
CA ASP A 147 4.85 8.94 14.49
C ASP A 147 5.39 8.99 13.06
N MET A 148 5.49 10.19 12.53
CA MET A 148 5.88 10.44 11.13
C MET A 148 7.29 9.95 10.82
N ASN A 149 8.22 10.04 11.77
CA ASN A 149 9.60 9.58 11.55
C ASN A 149 9.64 8.05 11.42
N THR A 150 8.91 7.35 12.25
CA THR A 150 8.79 5.88 12.17
C THR A 150 8.11 5.47 10.85
N LEU A 151 7.05 6.15 10.44
CA LEU A 151 6.36 5.86 9.17
C LEU A 151 7.27 6.13 7.96
N ASP A 152 8.05 7.20 7.98
CA ASP A 152 9.03 7.49 6.93
C ASP A 152 10.11 6.42 6.86
N GLU A 153 10.64 5.96 8.00
CA GLU A 153 11.65 4.91 8.03
C GLU A 153 11.10 3.58 7.51
N ILE A 154 9.88 3.22 7.88
CA ILE A 154 9.17 2.05 7.33
C ILE A 154 9.03 2.18 5.81
N ALA A 155 8.53 3.31 5.33
CA ALA A 155 8.32 3.54 3.90
C ALA A 155 9.63 3.51 3.11
N ARG A 156 10.69 4.17 3.59
CA ARG A 156 12.02 4.17 2.96
C ARG A 156 12.66 2.79 2.99
N THR A 157 12.48 2.05 4.07
CA THR A 157 12.97 0.67 4.17
C THR A 157 12.25 -0.24 3.18
N ALA A 158 10.92 -0.17 3.10
CA ALA A 158 10.14 -0.90 2.11
C ALA A 158 10.60 -0.57 0.68
N TRP A 159 10.74 0.72 0.36
CA TRP A 159 11.23 1.17 -0.95
C TRP A 159 12.62 0.62 -1.28
N ARG A 160 13.58 0.74 -0.36
CA ARG A 160 14.94 0.26 -0.55
C ARG A 160 14.99 -1.27 -0.72
N LYS A 161 14.23 -2.00 0.09
CA LYS A 161 14.19 -3.47 0.04
C LYS A 161 13.46 -3.98 -1.21
N SER A 162 12.45 -3.26 -1.68
CA SER A 162 11.67 -3.66 -2.85
C SER A 162 12.43 -3.54 -4.18
N GLN A 163 13.59 -2.88 -4.22
CA GLN A 163 14.41 -2.78 -5.43
C GLN A 163 14.93 -4.15 -5.95
N ARG A 164 14.92 -5.18 -5.11
CA ARG A 164 15.44 -6.52 -5.43
C ARG A 164 14.44 -7.63 -5.14
N GLY A 165 13.15 -7.34 -5.31
CA GLY A 165 12.10 -8.31 -5.10
C GLY A 165 10.98 -7.76 -4.21
N PRO A 166 9.95 -8.55 -3.95
CA PRO A 166 8.75 -8.06 -3.28
C PRO A 166 8.99 -7.77 -1.79
N VAL A 167 8.25 -6.79 -1.31
CA VAL A 167 8.05 -6.51 0.11
C VAL A 167 6.56 -6.51 0.44
N HIS A 168 6.21 -6.77 1.69
CA HIS A 168 4.83 -6.77 2.16
C HIS A 168 4.66 -5.83 3.35
N ILE A 169 3.64 -4.98 3.30
CA ILE A 169 3.19 -4.18 4.42
C ILE A 169 1.74 -4.55 4.74
N ASN A 170 1.50 -5.03 5.94
CA ASN A 170 0.16 -5.20 6.49
C ASN A 170 -0.19 -3.94 7.28
N LEU A 171 -1.13 -3.15 6.75
CA LEU A 171 -1.51 -1.86 7.33
C LEU A 171 -2.87 -1.98 8.04
N SER A 172 -2.86 -1.84 9.36
CA SER A 172 -4.08 -1.79 10.15
C SER A 172 -4.75 -0.43 10.04
N LEU A 173 -6.05 -0.45 9.70
CA LEU A 173 -6.86 0.73 9.51
C LEU A 173 -8.17 0.57 10.30
N ASP A 174 -8.50 1.52 11.16
CA ASP A 174 -9.78 1.54 11.87
C ASP A 174 -10.73 2.58 11.26
N GLU A 175 -11.98 2.48 11.61
CA GLU A 175 -13.01 3.43 11.17
C GLU A 175 -12.90 4.77 11.92
N PRO A 176 -13.29 5.88 11.24
CA PRO A 176 -13.90 5.99 9.92
C PRO A 176 -12.89 5.87 8.77
N LEU A 177 -13.22 5.18 7.66
CA LEU A 177 -12.30 4.88 6.56
C LEU A 177 -12.31 5.91 5.42
N TYR A 178 -13.26 6.83 5.40
CA TYR A 178 -13.48 7.75 4.28
C TYR A 178 -13.20 9.22 4.64
N GLY A 179 -12.59 9.44 5.79
CA GLY A 179 -12.21 10.77 6.23
C GLY A 179 -11.14 11.38 5.33
N LYS A 180 -11.20 12.70 5.13
CA LYS A 180 -10.26 13.45 4.31
C LYS A 180 -9.66 14.60 5.11
N SER A 181 -8.37 14.84 4.89
CA SER A 181 -7.65 16.00 5.43
C SER A 181 -6.95 16.77 4.33
N LYS A 182 -6.61 18.04 4.57
CA LYS A 182 -5.72 18.79 3.68
C LYS A 182 -4.29 18.33 3.89
N ILE A 183 -3.51 18.30 2.80
CA ILE A 183 -2.09 17.97 2.86
C ILE A 183 -1.34 19.16 3.47
N GLU A 184 -0.86 19.00 4.69
CA GLU A 184 -0.20 20.11 5.41
C GLU A 184 1.34 20.00 5.51
N VAL A 185 1.92 18.81 5.29
CA VAL A 185 3.36 18.62 5.55
C VAL A 185 4.09 18.01 4.34
N PRO A 186 5.10 18.70 3.78
CA PRO A 186 5.96 18.13 2.75
C PRO A 186 6.76 16.94 3.29
N VAL A 187 6.93 15.89 2.50
CA VAL A 187 7.93 14.86 2.75
C VAL A 187 9.28 15.41 2.27
N LEU A 188 10.25 15.45 3.14
CA LEU A 188 11.62 15.77 2.77
C LEU A 188 12.16 14.65 1.86
N ALA A 189 12.66 15.02 0.71
CA ALA A 189 13.27 14.12 -0.26
C ALA A 189 14.55 13.44 0.29
#